data_e2b1e6fc548b935a4fedccb26213bf58
#
_entry.id   e2b1e6fc548b935a4fedccb26213bf58
#
_cell.length_a   1.000
_cell.length_b   1.000
_cell.length_c   1.000
_cell.angle_alpha   90.00
_cell.angle_beta   90.00
_cell.angle_gamma   90.00
#
_symmetry.space_group_name_H-M   'P 1'
#
loop_
_entity.id
_entity.type
_entity.pdbx_description
1 polymer ?
#
loop_
_entity_poly.entity_id
_entity_poly.type
_entity_poly.pdbx_seq_one_letter_code
_entity_poly.pdbx_strand_id
1 'polypeptide(L)'
;AIAGVINFVLDDISEGGTLSYKMGEYTEGDGNTTTIAGKYGMPLGQDGFVTTSFQIRQADDTSRSEQRPDCAALVAGGNSAVANPCQIWGAPIVDDDVTFFMNSGVTNSDGSESYMFGNYSERDVDGGFYYRNPDGRSGVFTIGDYRAVGNVDGTCAYGTGASGQVDPSDYALRDTIMADPSCFLMNEIAPGGYTPRFIGNITDTSLTIGRRGDIT
;
A
#
# COMPACT_ATOMS: atom_id res chain seq x y z
N ALA A 1 10.90 -15.01 -30.09
CA ALA A 1 10.06 -14.35 -29.07
C ALA A 1 8.72 -13.99 -29.71
N ILE A 2 7.61 -14.32 -29.06
CA ILE A 2 6.25 -14.10 -29.60
C ILE A 2 5.74 -12.70 -29.27
N ALA A 3 6.25 -12.06 -28.23
CA ALA A 3 5.74 -10.78 -27.69
C ALA A 3 6.76 -9.62 -27.69
N GLY A 4 7.98 -9.85 -28.12
CA GLY A 4 9.06 -8.86 -28.09
C GLY A 4 10.06 -9.10 -26.95
N VAL A 5 11.10 -8.26 -26.94
CA VAL A 5 12.16 -8.27 -25.92
C VAL A 5 12.33 -6.86 -25.40
N ILE A 6 12.37 -6.71 -24.08
CA ILE A 6 12.74 -5.46 -23.42
C ILE A 6 14.20 -5.61 -22.95
N ASN A 7 15.07 -4.70 -23.39
CA ASN A 7 16.46 -4.66 -22.95
C ASN A 7 16.67 -3.43 -22.07
N PHE A 8 17.19 -3.63 -20.86
CA PHE A 8 17.57 -2.55 -19.96
C PHE A 8 19.07 -2.30 -20.09
N VAL A 9 19.43 -1.07 -20.42
CA VAL A 9 20.81 -0.62 -20.52
C VAL A 9 21.04 0.36 -19.37
N LEU A 10 22.08 0.09 -18.57
CA LEU A 10 22.46 0.98 -17.47
C LEU A 10 23.14 2.22 -18.03
N ASP A 11 22.87 3.37 -17.42
CA ASP A 11 23.51 4.64 -17.77
C ASP A 11 25.00 4.60 -17.33
N ASP A 12 25.91 4.97 -18.21
CA ASP A 12 27.37 4.90 -18.06
C ASP A 12 28.05 6.26 -18.23
N ILE A 13 27.30 7.35 -17.97
CA ILE A 13 27.90 8.68 -18.08
C ILE A 13 29.05 8.88 -17.09
N SER A 14 30.14 9.46 -17.58
CA SER A 14 31.36 9.74 -16.80
C SER A 14 31.55 11.22 -16.45
N GLU A 15 30.62 12.09 -16.91
CA GLU A 15 30.69 13.52 -16.66
C GLU A 15 29.34 14.16 -16.55
N GLY A 16 29.19 15.12 -15.63
CA GLY A 16 28.01 15.94 -15.49
C GLY A 16 26.82 15.20 -14.90
N GLY A 17 25.67 15.86 -14.90
CA GLY A 17 24.47 15.27 -14.33
C GLY A 17 23.23 16.10 -14.60
N THR A 18 22.10 15.58 -14.08
CA THR A 18 20.80 16.23 -14.16
C THR A 18 20.14 16.20 -12.80
N LEU A 19 19.39 17.25 -12.49
CA LEU A 19 18.47 17.29 -11.35
C LEU A 19 17.09 17.68 -11.88
N SER A 20 16.07 16.98 -11.47
CA SER A 20 14.69 17.26 -11.84
C SER A 20 13.81 17.37 -10.60
N TYR A 21 12.88 18.31 -10.65
CA TYR A 21 11.81 18.46 -9.68
C TYR A 21 10.48 18.45 -10.44
N LYS A 22 9.55 17.60 -10.01
CA LYS A 22 8.24 17.48 -10.62
C LYS A 22 7.18 17.59 -9.54
N MET A 23 6.13 18.33 -9.84
CA MET A 23 4.89 18.38 -9.07
C MET A 23 3.73 18.04 -9.99
N GLY A 24 2.74 17.36 -9.46
CA GLY A 24 1.52 17.02 -10.17
C GLY A 24 0.35 16.90 -9.23
N GLU A 25 -0.84 17.15 -9.75
CA GLU A 25 -2.11 17.04 -9.07
C GLU A 25 -3.15 16.65 -10.13
N TYR A 26 -4.14 15.88 -9.76
CA TYR A 26 -5.28 15.62 -10.64
C TYR A 26 -6.24 16.81 -10.68
N THR A 27 -6.97 16.95 -11.77
CA THR A 27 -7.94 18.05 -11.96
C THR A 27 -9.07 18.06 -10.93
N GLU A 28 -9.26 16.96 -10.25
CA GLU A 28 -10.22 16.79 -9.15
C GLU A 28 -9.70 17.30 -7.79
N GLY A 29 -8.46 17.79 -7.73
CA GLY A 29 -7.86 18.38 -6.54
C GLY A 29 -7.35 17.36 -5.52
N ASP A 30 -6.97 16.17 -5.98
CA ASP A 30 -6.37 15.11 -5.17
C ASP A 30 -5.12 14.51 -5.84
N GLY A 31 -4.45 13.57 -5.16
CA GLY A 31 -3.29 12.86 -5.69
C GLY A 31 -2.10 13.76 -5.94
N ASN A 32 -1.89 14.78 -5.09
CA ASN A 32 -0.68 15.58 -5.16
C ASN A 32 0.55 14.68 -5.16
N THR A 33 1.45 14.92 -6.08
CA THR A 33 2.67 14.15 -6.21
C THR A 33 3.86 15.07 -6.31
N THR A 34 4.89 14.81 -5.51
CA THR A 34 6.17 15.48 -5.59
C THR A 34 7.26 14.46 -5.88
N THR A 35 8.11 14.74 -6.85
CA THR A 35 9.26 13.90 -7.19
C THR A 35 10.51 14.76 -7.36
N ILE A 36 11.56 14.40 -6.66
CA ILE A 36 12.91 14.91 -6.86
C ILE A 36 13.76 13.75 -7.36
N ALA A 37 14.39 13.92 -8.51
CA ALA A 37 15.28 12.90 -9.06
C ALA A 37 16.51 13.53 -9.66
N GLY A 38 17.64 12.85 -9.50
CA GLY A 38 18.90 13.32 -10.05
C GLY A 38 19.79 12.16 -10.45
N LYS A 39 20.73 12.47 -11.35
CA LYS A 39 21.83 11.58 -11.68
C LYS A 39 23.10 12.40 -11.86
N TYR A 40 24.23 11.78 -11.57
CA TYR A 40 25.54 12.39 -11.75
C TYR A 40 26.57 11.34 -12.15
N GLY A 41 27.36 11.68 -13.16
CA GLY A 41 28.48 10.87 -13.64
C GLY A 41 29.82 11.48 -13.25
N MET A 42 30.75 10.63 -12.88
CA MET A 42 32.13 10.98 -12.55
C MET A 42 33.08 10.01 -13.27
N PRO A 43 34.27 10.49 -13.72
CA PRO A 43 35.29 9.59 -14.22
C PRO A 43 35.88 8.71 -13.09
N LEU A 44 36.18 7.47 -13.41
CA LEU A 44 36.89 6.54 -12.55
C LEU A 44 38.24 6.19 -13.18
N GLY A 45 39.28 6.89 -12.78
CA GLY A 45 40.57 6.82 -13.46
C GLY A 45 40.57 7.43 -14.85
N GLN A 46 41.28 6.83 -15.81
CA GLN A 46 41.36 7.29 -17.20
C GLN A 46 40.29 6.65 -18.10
N ASP A 47 39.93 5.39 -17.82
CA ASP A 47 39.10 4.57 -18.71
C ASP A 47 37.88 3.97 -17.97
N GLY A 48 37.40 4.69 -16.97
CA GLY A 48 36.25 4.22 -16.21
C GLY A 48 35.25 5.32 -15.86
N PHE A 49 34.12 4.90 -15.33
CA PHE A 49 33.01 5.76 -14.93
C PHE A 49 32.37 5.31 -13.62
N VAL A 50 31.75 6.24 -12.93
CA VAL A 50 30.77 5.99 -11.87
C VAL A 50 29.57 6.86 -12.15
N THR A 51 28.43 6.26 -12.35
CA THR A 51 27.14 6.95 -12.49
C THR A 51 26.29 6.65 -11.26
N THR A 52 25.82 7.68 -10.60
CA THR A 52 24.86 7.57 -9.48
C THR A 52 23.54 8.22 -9.84
N SER A 53 22.45 7.65 -9.38
CA SER A 53 21.13 8.24 -9.51
C SER A 53 20.32 8.06 -8.23
N PHE A 54 19.42 9.00 -7.99
CA PHE A 54 18.49 8.93 -6.88
C PHE A 54 17.12 9.45 -7.29
N GLN A 55 16.10 8.98 -6.61
CA GLN A 55 14.75 9.51 -6.66
C GLN A 55 14.14 9.52 -5.27
N ILE A 56 13.46 10.61 -4.94
CA ILE A 56 12.60 10.73 -3.77
C ILE A 56 11.23 11.14 -4.27
N ARG A 57 10.20 10.39 -3.89
CA ARG A 57 8.83 10.63 -4.32
C ARG A 57 7.88 10.53 -3.14
N GLN A 58 6.92 11.45 -3.09
CA GLN A 58 5.75 11.42 -2.21
C GLN A 58 4.49 11.58 -3.05
N ALA A 59 3.42 10.94 -2.66
CA ALA A 59 2.13 11.06 -3.32
C ALA A 59 0.97 10.90 -2.34
N ASP A 60 0.00 11.80 -2.43
CA ASP A 60 -1.27 11.69 -1.74
C ASP A 60 -2.16 10.63 -2.43
N ASP A 61 -3.13 10.13 -1.69
CA ASP A 61 -4.12 9.22 -2.25
C ASP A 61 -5.06 9.91 -3.25
N THR A 62 -5.76 9.10 -4.00
CA THR A 62 -6.87 9.56 -4.85
C THR A 62 -8.13 8.82 -4.49
N SER A 63 -9.28 9.45 -4.72
CA SER A 63 -10.56 8.79 -4.58
C SER A 63 -11.54 9.23 -5.67
N ARG A 64 -12.11 8.23 -6.36
CA ARG A 64 -13.23 8.40 -7.31
C ARG A 64 -14.39 7.52 -6.87
N SER A 65 -14.46 7.26 -5.55
CA SER A 65 -15.44 6.36 -4.99
C SER A 65 -16.79 7.06 -4.81
N GLU A 66 -17.83 6.35 -5.17
CA GLU A 66 -19.21 6.69 -4.87
C GLU A 66 -19.72 5.84 -3.70
N GLN A 67 -20.77 6.32 -3.05
CA GLN A 67 -21.38 5.56 -1.96
C GLN A 67 -21.93 4.23 -2.46
N ARG A 68 -21.52 3.15 -1.85
CA ARG A 68 -22.00 1.81 -2.17
C ARG A 68 -23.49 1.66 -1.83
N PRO A 69 -24.25 0.88 -2.59
CA PRO A 69 -25.69 0.67 -2.31
C PRO A 69 -25.98 0.09 -0.92
N ASP A 70 -25.14 -0.84 -0.45
CA ASP A 70 -25.27 -1.44 0.90
C ASP A 70 -25.00 -0.40 2.00
N CYS A 71 -24.01 0.47 1.82
CA CYS A 71 -23.74 1.56 2.75
C CYS A 71 -24.85 2.63 2.74
N ALA A 72 -25.37 2.96 1.57
CA ALA A 72 -26.52 3.86 1.45
C ALA A 72 -27.75 3.29 2.14
N ALA A 73 -27.98 1.98 2.05
CA ALA A 73 -29.08 1.30 2.75
C ALA A 73 -28.90 1.35 4.27
N LEU A 74 -27.69 1.18 4.79
CA LEU A 74 -27.39 1.33 6.22
C LEU A 74 -27.70 2.75 6.73
N VAL A 75 -27.28 3.77 5.97
CA VAL A 75 -27.57 5.18 6.30
C VAL A 75 -29.08 5.45 6.26
N ALA A 76 -29.78 4.96 5.24
CA ALA A 76 -31.24 5.09 5.15
C ALA A 76 -31.96 4.36 6.28
N GLY A 77 -31.38 3.26 6.79
CA GLY A 77 -31.85 2.54 7.97
C GLY A 77 -31.53 3.21 9.31
N GLY A 78 -30.89 4.39 9.30
CA GLY A 78 -30.60 5.19 10.48
C GLY A 78 -29.18 5.04 11.06
N ASN A 79 -28.28 4.27 10.41
CA ASN A 79 -26.90 4.16 10.86
C ASN A 79 -26.07 5.37 10.39
N SER A 80 -26.07 6.43 11.19
CA SER A 80 -25.32 7.67 10.91
C SER A 80 -23.80 7.54 11.06
N ALA A 81 -23.30 6.42 11.58
CA ALA A 81 -21.86 6.18 11.75
C ALA A 81 -21.18 5.69 10.45
N VAL A 82 -21.95 5.33 9.43
CA VAL A 82 -21.41 4.90 8.14
C VAL A 82 -20.81 6.08 7.39
N ALA A 83 -19.53 5.96 7.01
CA ALA A 83 -18.84 6.98 6.22
C ALA A 83 -19.42 7.12 4.81
N ASN A 84 -19.25 8.29 4.20
CA ASN A 84 -19.67 8.54 2.83
C ASN A 84 -18.50 9.17 2.02
N PRO A 85 -17.89 8.44 1.06
CA PRO A 85 -18.13 7.03 0.76
C PRO A 85 -17.61 6.11 1.87
N CYS A 86 -18.25 4.96 2.05
CA CYS A 86 -17.85 3.98 3.07
C CYS A 86 -16.60 3.18 2.67
N GLN A 87 -16.28 3.15 1.40
CA GLN A 87 -15.10 2.50 0.85
C GLN A 87 -14.44 3.42 -0.17
N ILE A 88 -13.14 3.59 -0.04
CA ILE A 88 -12.33 4.40 -0.94
C ILE A 88 -11.54 3.48 -1.86
N TRP A 89 -11.67 3.70 -3.17
CA TRP A 89 -10.86 3.12 -4.22
C TRP A 89 -10.07 4.20 -4.91
N GLY A 90 -8.76 4.05 -4.95
CA GLY A 90 -7.86 4.98 -5.60
C GLY A 90 -6.40 4.56 -5.45
N ALA A 91 -5.51 5.42 -5.85
CA ALA A 91 -4.09 5.25 -5.59
C ALA A 91 -3.84 5.32 -4.07
N PRO A 92 -2.91 4.52 -3.54
CA PRO A 92 -2.50 4.61 -2.14
C PRO A 92 -1.70 5.90 -1.88
N ILE A 93 -1.63 6.30 -0.63
CA ILE A 93 -0.62 7.24 -0.16
C ILE A 93 0.76 6.60 -0.33
N VAL A 94 1.72 7.38 -0.80
CA VAL A 94 3.14 7.04 -0.80
C VAL A 94 3.84 8.07 0.06
N ASP A 95 4.19 7.69 1.30
CA ASP A 95 4.80 8.60 2.25
C ASP A 95 6.27 8.82 1.93
N ASP A 96 7.01 7.73 1.76
CA ASP A 96 8.42 7.75 1.39
C ASP A 96 8.68 6.71 0.29
N ASP A 97 9.16 7.18 -0.86
CA ASP A 97 9.66 6.33 -1.95
C ASP A 97 11.04 6.86 -2.30
N VAL A 98 12.06 6.23 -1.75
CA VAL A 98 13.45 6.60 -1.93
C VAL A 98 14.14 5.50 -2.72
N THR A 99 14.80 5.87 -3.81
CA THR A 99 15.61 4.97 -4.61
C THR A 99 16.98 5.57 -4.82
N PHE A 100 18.02 4.78 -4.62
CA PHE A 100 19.38 5.08 -5.00
C PHE A 100 19.90 3.94 -5.89
N PHE A 101 20.58 4.30 -6.96
CA PHE A 101 21.22 3.36 -7.87
C PHE A 101 22.62 3.84 -8.23
N MET A 102 23.57 2.91 -8.32
CA MET A 102 24.92 3.18 -8.77
C MET A 102 25.31 2.17 -9.86
N ASN A 103 25.98 2.66 -10.89
CA ASN A 103 26.63 1.87 -11.94
C ASN A 103 28.06 2.34 -12.11
N SER A 104 29.00 1.42 -12.23
CA SER A 104 30.41 1.75 -12.44
C SER A 104 31.10 0.68 -13.30
N GLY A 105 32.03 1.12 -14.08
CA GLY A 105 32.86 0.26 -14.91
C GLY A 105 34.23 0.86 -15.13
N VAL A 106 35.21 -0.02 -15.32
CA VAL A 106 36.59 0.37 -15.65
C VAL A 106 37.14 -0.61 -16.68
N THR A 107 37.72 -0.09 -17.75
CA THR A 107 38.47 -0.91 -18.72
C THR A 107 39.86 -1.22 -18.16
N ASN A 108 40.18 -2.49 -18.05
CA ASN A 108 41.50 -2.96 -17.55
C ASN A 108 42.53 -2.94 -18.69
N SER A 109 43.80 -2.96 -18.33
CA SER A 109 44.92 -2.95 -19.29
C SER A 109 44.96 -4.15 -20.24
N ASP A 110 44.27 -5.23 -19.91
CA ASP A 110 44.13 -6.43 -20.74
C ASP A 110 42.90 -6.41 -21.66
N GLY A 111 42.19 -5.27 -21.71
CA GLY A 111 41.01 -5.08 -22.51
C GLY A 111 39.73 -5.65 -21.90
N SER A 112 39.78 -6.28 -20.74
CA SER A 112 38.61 -6.68 -19.98
C SER A 112 37.96 -5.48 -19.27
N GLU A 113 36.72 -5.62 -18.88
CA GLU A 113 36.00 -4.63 -18.10
C GLU A 113 35.65 -5.19 -16.71
N SER A 114 36.01 -4.47 -15.68
CA SER A 114 35.51 -4.69 -14.31
C SER A 114 34.32 -3.79 -14.06
N TYR A 115 33.22 -4.32 -13.55
CA TYR A 115 31.99 -3.56 -13.34
C TYR A 115 31.38 -3.83 -11.98
N MET A 116 30.63 -2.85 -11.50
CA MET A 116 29.83 -2.95 -10.27
C MET A 116 28.58 -2.12 -10.43
N PHE A 117 27.43 -2.69 -10.08
CA PHE A 117 26.20 -1.93 -9.97
C PHE A 117 25.35 -2.43 -8.80
N GLY A 118 24.50 -1.55 -8.28
CA GLY A 118 23.64 -1.90 -7.17
C GLY A 118 22.59 -0.84 -6.91
N ASN A 119 21.59 -1.23 -6.13
CA ASN A 119 20.50 -0.35 -5.72
C ASN A 119 20.22 -0.47 -4.23
N TYR A 120 19.63 0.59 -3.72
CA TYR A 120 18.86 0.62 -2.48
C TYR A 120 17.53 1.31 -2.80
N SER A 121 16.43 0.70 -2.38
CA SER A 121 15.14 1.35 -2.41
C SER A 121 14.33 1.04 -1.18
N GLU A 122 13.57 2.02 -0.72
CA GLU A 122 12.63 1.90 0.38
C GLU A 122 11.34 2.63 -0.01
N ARG A 123 10.20 2.01 0.25
CA ARG A 123 8.90 2.58 -0.07
C ARG A 123 7.90 2.25 1.01
N ASP A 124 7.26 3.29 1.54
CA ASP A 124 6.12 3.20 2.42
C ASP A 124 4.83 3.54 1.68
N VAL A 125 3.86 2.62 1.73
CA VAL A 125 2.55 2.80 1.10
C VAL A 125 1.45 2.53 2.11
N ASP A 126 0.37 3.32 2.03
CA ASP A 126 -0.83 3.15 2.82
C ASP A 126 -2.07 3.28 1.93
N GLY A 127 -2.79 2.19 1.75
CA GLY A 127 -3.96 2.09 0.88
C GLY A 127 -5.20 1.55 1.58
N GLY A 128 -6.37 1.84 1.02
CA GLY A 128 -7.63 1.28 1.45
C GLY A 128 -7.85 -0.14 0.94
N PHE A 129 -8.67 -0.90 1.65
CA PHE A 129 -9.07 -2.24 1.26
C PHE A 129 -10.60 -2.36 1.22
N TYR A 130 -11.16 -3.58 1.21
CA TYR A 130 -12.61 -3.78 1.18
C TYR A 130 -13.28 -3.36 2.48
N TYR A 131 -14.38 -2.61 2.36
CA TYR A 131 -15.24 -2.23 3.48
C TYR A 131 -15.79 -3.46 4.21
N ARG A 132 -15.85 -3.36 5.52
CA ARG A 132 -16.40 -4.34 6.45
C ARG A 132 -17.75 -3.86 6.92
N ASN A 133 -18.80 -4.35 6.25
CA ASN A 133 -20.20 -4.00 6.55
C ASN A 133 -20.56 -4.49 7.97
N PRO A 134 -21.11 -3.62 8.85
CA PRO A 134 -21.37 -3.93 10.26
C PRO A 134 -22.48 -4.94 10.49
N ASP A 135 -23.29 -5.24 9.47
CA ASP A 135 -24.40 -6.20 9.57
C ASP A 135 -24.19 -7.48 8.75
N GLY A 136 -23.13 -7.56 7.94
CA GLY A 136 -22.97 -8.68 7.02
C GLY A 136 -21.56 -9.24 6.86
N ARG A 137 -20.53 -8.59 7.44
CA ARG A 137 -19.16 -9.09 7.24
C ARG A 137 -18.87 -10.32 8.08
N SER A 138 -18.90 -11.50 7.44
CA SER A 138 -18.57 -12.78 8.05
C SER A 138 -17.13 -12.79 8.61
N GLY A 139 -16.96 -13.43 9.76
CA GLY A 139 -15.70 -13.53 10.47
C GLY A 139 -15.30 -12.26 11.25
N VAL A 140 -16.11 -11.20 11.19
CA VAL A 140 -15.91 -9.94 11.93
C VAL A 140 -17.16 -9.57 12.70
N PHE A 141 -18.24 -9.26 11.98
CA PHE A 141 -19.53 -8.85 12.57
C PHE A 141 -20.53 -10.01 12.63
N THR A 142 -20.34 -11.03 11.79
CA THR A 142 -21.21 -12.21 11.78
C THR A 142 -20.39 -13.49 11.78
N ILE A 143 -21.02 -14.58 12.26
CA ILE A 143 -20.57 -15.97 12.16
C ILE A 143 -21.70 -16.74 11.51
N GLY A 144 -21.48 -17.23 10.29
CA GLY A 144 -22.57 -17.74 9.44
C GLY A 144 -23.58 -16.61 9.19
N ASP A 145 -24.85 -16.92 9.38
CA ASP A 145 -25.97 -16.00 9.15
C ASP A 145 -26.34 -15.15 10.40
N TYR A 146 -25.58 -15.27 11.48
CA TYR A 146 -25.90 -14.64 12.75
C TYR A 146 -24.83 -13.64 13.18
N ARG A 147 -25.24 -12.67 14.00
CA ARG A 147 -24.33 -11.68 14.57
C ARG A 147 -23.29 -12.36 15.47
N ALA A 148 -22.04 -11.99 15.33
CA ALA A 148 -20.95 -12.47 16.19
C ALA A 148 -21.03 -11.80 17.55
N VAL A 149 -21.38 -12.55 18.58
CA VAL A 149 -21.46 -12.09 19.97
C VAL A 149 -20.33 -12.73 20.77
N GLY A 150 -19.49 -11.89 21.36
CA GLY A 150 -18.45 -12.30 22.31
C GLY A 150 -19.01 -12.42 23.71
N ASN A 151 -18.48 -13.36 24.50
CA ASN A 151 -18.80 -13.56 25.90
C ASN A 151 -17.59 -13.13 26.73
N VAL A 152 -17.74 -12.03 27.49
CA VAL A 152 -16.63 -11.36 28.17
C VAL A 152 -16.25 -12.08 29.46
N ASP A 153 -17.24 -12.51 30.24
CA ASP A 153 -17.05 -13.09 31.57
C ASP A 153 -17.67 -14.48 31.74
N GLY A 154 -18.22 -15.06 30.70
CA GLY A 154 -18.86 -16.37 30.72
C GLY A 154 -20.36 -16.33 31.03
N THR A 155 -20.94 -15.15 31.23
CA THR A 155 -22.36 -14.99 31.65
C THR A 155 -23.24 -14.40 30.57
N CYS A 156 -22.69 -13.99 29.41
CA CYS A 156 -23.47 -13.49 28.28
C CYS A 156 -24.51 -14.54 27.83
N ALA A 157 -25.78 -14.15 27.81
CA ALA A 157 -26.89 -15.04 27.44
C ALA A 157 -26.98 -15.27 25.93
N TYR A 158 -26.27 -14.49 25.13
CA TYR A 158 -26.24 -14.53 23.71
C TYR A 158 -24.92 -15.13 23.21
N GLY A 159 -24.92 -15.78 22.08
CA GLY A 159 -23.67 -16.34 21.55
C GLY A 159 -23.86 -17.19 20.29
N THR A 160 -22.79 -17.81 19.88
CA THR A 160 -22.73 -18.68 18.67
C THR A 160 -23.34 -20.06 18.89
N GLY A 161 -23.97 -20.34 20.06
CA GLY A 161 -24.66 -21.57 20.35
C GLY A 161 -26.14 -21.56 19.95
N ALA A 162 -26.76 -22.71 19.92
CA ALA A 162 -28.12 -22.94 19.40
C ALA A 162 -29.26 -22.18 20.12
N SER A 163 -28.99 -21.48 21.22
CA SER A 163 -30.01 -20.76 22.00
C SER A 163 -29.85 -19.24 22.03
N GLY A 164 -28.85 -18.68 21.35
CA GLY A 164 -28.54 -17.25 21.41
C GLY A 164 -28.22 -16.62 20.09
N GLN A 165 -28.72 -17.18 19.01
CA GLN A 165 -28.45 -16.66 17.65
C GLN A 165 -29.19 -15.34 17.42
N VAL A 166 -28.45 -14.30 17.03
CA VAL A 166 -28.94 -12.94 16.82
C VAL A 166 -28.94 -12.63 15.34
N ASP A 167 -30.14 -12.35 14.80
CA ASP A 167 -30.27 -11.91 13.41
C ASP A 167 -29.55 -10.56 13.23
N PRO A 168 -28.67 -10.41 12.23
CA PRO A 168 -27.99 -9.15 11.97
C PRO A 168 -28.92 -7.95 11.72
N SER A 169 -30.15 -8.18 11.27
CA SER A 169 -31.17 -7.15 11.05
C SER A 169 -31.97 -6.76 12.30
N ASP A 170 -31.82 -7.51 13.41
CA ASP A 170 -32.49 -7.17 14.67
C ASP A 170 -31.67 -6.12 15.46
N TYR A 171 -31.91 -4.86 15.12
CA TYR A 171 -31.24 -3.73 15.77
C TYR A 171 -31.67 -3.52 17.23
N ALA A 172 -32.90 -3.85 17.58
CA ALA A 172 -33.36 -3.71 18.98
C ALA A 172 -32.66 -4.71 19.89
N LEU A 173 -32.50 -5.95 19.44
CA LEU A 173 -31.75 -6.98 20.16
C LEU A 173 -30.25 -6.65 20.17
N ARG A 174 -29.69 -6.15 19.06
CA ARG A 174 -28.30 -5.64 19.03
C ARG A 174 -28.06 -4.61 20.15
N ASP A 175 -28.92 -3.60 20.25
CA ASP A 175 -28.77 -2.51 21.22
C ASP A 175 -28.93 -3.03 22.65
N THR A 176 -29.77 -4.04 22.88
CA THR A 176 -29.89 -4.74 24.15
C THR A 176 -28.61 -5.46 24.52
N ILE A 177 -27.99 -6.16 23.58
CA ILE A 177 -26.73 -6.89 23.78
C ILE A 177 -25.58 -5.91 24.05
N MET A 178 -25.49 -4.81 23.31
CA MET A 178 -24.46 -3.77 23.52
C MET A 178 -24.60 -3.09 24.92
N ALA A 179 -25.77 -3.13 25.53
CA ALA A 179 -25.98 -2.61 26.88
C ALA A 179 -25.62 -3.63 27.99
N ASP A 180 -25.37 -4.88 27.63
CA ASP A 180 -25.01 -5.95 28.58
C ASP A 180 -23.48 -6.06 28.70
N PRO A 181 -22.89 -5.69 29.85
CA PRO A 181 -21.42 -5.71 30.00
C PRO A 181 -20.80 -7.11 29.98
N SER A 182 -21.58 -8.18 30.05
CA SER A 182 -21.10 -9.54 29.88
C SER A 182 -20.92 -9.95 28.41
N CYS A 183 -21.49 -9.17 27.49
CA CYS A 183 -21.46 -9.39 26.06
C CYS A 183 -20.55 -8.40 25.33
N PHE A 184 -20.14 -8.73 24.14
CA PHE A 184 -19.37 -7.84 23.27
C PHE A 184 -19.80 -8.02 21.81
N LEU A 185 -20.03 -6.89 21.13
CA LEU A 185 -20.23 -6.83 19.68
C LEU A 185 -19.17 -5.96 19.04
N MET A 186 -18.67 -6.36 17.87
CA MET A 186 -17.76 -5.53 17.09
C MET A 186 -18.37 -4.18 16.69
N ASN A 187 -19.69 -4.08 16.67
CA ASN A 187 -20.44 -2.85 16.46
C ASN A 187 -20.20 -1.77 17.52
N GLU A 188 -19.72 -2.14 18.72
CA GLU A 188 -19.36 -1.18 19.78
C GLU A 188 -18.11 -0.37 19.38
N ILE A 189 -17.15 -1.02 18.71
CA ILE A 189 -15.92 -0.39 18.22
C ILE A 189 -16.14 0.27 16.87
N ALA A 190 -16.88 -0.39 15.98
CA ALA A 190 -17.07 0.04 14.61
C ALA A 190 -18.56 0.02 14.20
N PRO A 191 -19.39 0.94 14.75
CA PRO A 191 -20.84 0.93 14.52
C PRO A 191 -21.21 1.15 13.04
N GLY A 192 -20.42 1.92 12.31
CA GLY A 192 -20.58 2.18 10.87
C GLY A 192 -19.81 1.19 9.98
N GLY A 193 -19.28 0.10 10.55
CA GLY A 193 -18.32 -0.69 9.82
C GLY A 193 -16.97 0.02 9.67
N TYR A 194 -16.05 -0.54 8.90
CA TYR A 194 -14.75 0.07 8.66
C TYR A 194 -14.10 -0.43 7.38
N THR A 195 -13.20 0.36 6.84
CA THR A 195 -12.32 -0.05 5.74
C THR A 195 -10.93 -0.30 6.32
N PRO A 196 -10.43 -1.54 6.31
CA PRO A 196 -9.05 -1.82 6.71
C PRO A 196 -8.08 -1.06 5.84
N ARG A 197 -6.96 -0.66 6.42
CA ARG A 197 -5.85 -0.08 5.67
C ARG A 197 -4.81 -1.15 5.36
N PHE A 198 -4.19 -0.99 4.20
CA PHE A 198 -3.14 -1.87 3.70
C PHE A 198 -1.84 -1.07 3.73
N ILE A 199 -1.08 -1.27 4.79
CA ILE A 199 0.19 -0.57 5.01
C ILE A 199 1.31 -1.53 4.64
N GLY A 200 2.22 -1.09 3.78
CA GLY A 200 3.39 -1.85 3.35
C GLY A 200 4.66 -1.01 3.40
N ASN A 201 5.68 -1.55 4.05
CA ASN A 201 7.06 -1.09 3.93
C ASN A 201 7.81 -2.11 3.06
N ILE A 202 8.43 -1.63 1.99
CA ILE A 202 9.15 -2.46 1.02
C ILE A 202 10.57 -1.91 0.93
N THR A 203 11.53 -2.74 1.29
CA THR A 203 12.96 -2.42 1.12
C THR A 203 13.59 -3.41 0.15
N ASP A 204 14.32 -2.91 -0.82
CA ASP A 204 15.10 -3.72 -1.77
C ASP A 204 16.54 -3.24 -1.83
N THR A 205 17.50 -4.18 -1.76
CA THR A 205 18.93 -3.88 -1.84
C THR A 205 19.62 -4.94 -2.66
N SER A 206 20.40 -4.51 -3.65
CA SER A 206 21.19 -5.41 -4.46
C SER A 206 22.58 -4.86 -4.73
N LEU A 207 23.54 -5.76 -4.93
CA LEU A 207 24.89 -5.45 -5.37
C LEU A 207 25.39 -6.55 -6.31
N THR A 208 25.85 -6.15 -7.48
CA THR A 208 26.49 -7.03 -8.47
C THR A 208 27.89 -6.52 -8.76
N ILE A 209 28.86 -7.40 -8.72
CA ILE A 209 30.26 -7.12 -9.07
C ILE A 209 30.70 -8.19 -10.05
N GLY A 210 31.38 -7.79 -11.11
CA GLY A 210 31.83 -8.74 -12.10
C GLY A 210 32.98 -8.22 -12.97
N ARG A 211 33.48 -9.13 -13.79
CA ARG A 211 34.45 -8.84 -14.84
C ARG A 211 34.01 -9.56 -16.10
N ARG A 212 34.10 -8.88 -17.23
CA ARG A 212 33.80 -9.44 -18.54
C ARG A 212 34.92 -9.10 -19.54
N GLY A 213 35.11 -9.96 -20.53
CA GLY A 213 36.14 -9.82 -21.56
C GLY A 213 36.27 -11.11 -22.35
N ASP A 214 37.01 -11.04 -23.46
CA ASP A 214 37.30 -12.22 -24.27
C ASP A 214 38.37 -13.08 -23.62
N ILE A 215 38.14 -14.38 -23.59
CA ILE A 215 39.15 -15.37 -23.21
C ILE A 215 39.82 -15.80 -24.50
N THR A 216 41.02 -15.29 -24.74
CA THR A 216 41.86 -15.70 -25.86
C THR A 216 42.86 -16.76 -25.42
#